data_20c486ba435d26db1e349700924e6474
#
_entry.id   20c486ba435d26db1e349700924e6474
#
_cell.length_a   1.000
_cell.length_b   1.000
_cell.length_c   1.000
_cell.angle_alpha   90.00
_cell.angle_beta   90.00
_cell.angle_gamma   90.00
#
_symmetry.space_group_name_H-M   'P 1'
#
loop_
_entity.id
_entity.type
_entity.pdbx_description
1 polymer ?
#
loop_
_entity_poly.entity_id
_entity_poly.type
_entity_poly.pdbx_seq_one_letter_code
_entity_poly.pdbx_strand_id
1 'polypeptide(L)'
;MPADQWEVLLPGTIHPAGPESITDFASFTSIDEYNDQNEFIADCDRFEAMIVRVTEISADVLEAADSLQVVAKHGAGLDNVDISAASDHGVVVCNTPGANARSVAEHALMLILSTRKRVVEADATIRDGNWNRHQFENRELADDTLGLFGFGNIARELAAIVSGLDVEVVAYDPYVDESETPEAVEMVSSPMTLFQRSDFVSIHTPLTEQTRHAVTKEELAALGPDGAIINTSRGGIIDEVALLEMLEEGKLGSAGLDVFEQEPPAVDDQLLDREDVVLTPHIGGLTVEAMERMSQGAANNVRTVYEGGIPESTVNTDALPERK
;
A
#
# COMPACT_ATOMS: atom_id res chain seq x y z
N MET A 1 12.10 -35.63 20.88
CA MET A 1 12.15 -35.79 19.43
C MET A 1 12.66 -34.46 18.89
N PRO A 2 13.47 -34.39 17.84
CA PRO A 2 13.72 -33.10 17.24
C PRO A 2 12.33 -32.49 16.91
N ALA A 3 12.10 -31.23 17.25
CA ALA A 3 10.92 -30.53 16.84
C ALA A 3 10.79 -30.66 15.32
N ASP A 4 9.58 -30.92 14.80
CA ASP A 4 9.36 -31.06 13.37
C ASP A 4 9.84 -29.77 12.71
N GLN A 5 10.84 -29.88 11.84
CA GLN A 5 11.41 -28.75 11.12
C GLN A 5 10.42 -28.37 10.02
N TRP A 6 9.93 -27.13 10.06
CA TRP A 6 9.04 -26.61 9.03
C TRP A 6 9.80 -26.22 7.77
N GLU A 7 9.20 -26.48 6.63
CA GLU A 7 9.65 -25.91 5.37
C GLU A 7 8.85 -24.64 5.08
N VAL A 8 9.55 -23.52 4.91
CA VAL A 8 8.94 -22.20 4.75
C VAL A 8 9.25 -21.66 3.36
N LEU A 9 8.21 -21.35 2.58
CA LEU A 9 8.37 -20.62 1.33
C LEU A 9 8.72 -19.16 1.62
N LEU A 10 9.72 -18.64 0.93
CA LEU A 10 10.10 -17.23 0.98
C LEU A 10 9.82 -16.52 -0.35
N PRO A 11 9.48 -15.22 -0.35
CA PRO A 11 9.46 -14.41 -1.58
C PRO A 11 10.89 -14.26 -2.11
N GLY A 12 11.04 -14.03 -3.43
CA GLY A 12 12.35 -13.93 -4.09
C GLY A 12 13.27 -12.85 -3.49
N THR A 13 12.69 -11.81 -2.91
CA THR A 13 13.43 -10.76 -2.20
C THR A 13 12.80 -10.52 -0.82
N ILE A 14 13.58 -10.79 0.23
CA ILE A 14 13.19 -10.56 1.62
C ILE A 14 14.41 -10.08 2.42
N HIS A 15 14.21 -9.20 3.41
CA HIS A 15 15.28 -8.82 4.32
C HIS A 15 15.66 -10.01 5.22
N PRO A 16 16.97 -10.30 5.41
CA PRO A 16 17.42 -11.54 6.08
C PRO A 16 17.01 -11.63 7.56
N ALA A 17 16.77 -10.52 8.23
CA ALA A 17 16.43 -10.49 9.65
C ALA A 17 15.20 -11.33 10.03
N GLY A 18 14.23 -11.51 9.13
CA GLY A 18 13.07 -12.38 9.38
C GLY A 18 13.44 -13.84 9.33
N PRO A 19 13.89 -14.40 8.18
CA PRO A 19 14.31 -15.79 8.08
C PRO A 19 15.35 -16.18 9.14
N GLU A 20 16.38 -15.34 9.36
CA GLU A 20 17.40 -15.59 10.37
C GLU A 20 16.83 -15.79 11.79
N SER A 21 15.71 -15.11 12.09
CA SER A 21 15.07 -15.19 13.41
C SER A 21 14.36 -16.51 13.70
N ILE A 22 14.07 -17.35 12.68
CA ILE A 22 13.30 -18.59 12.80
C ILE A 22 14.07 -19.84 12.32
N THR A 23 15.40 -19.74 12.13
CA THR A 23 16.28 -20.87 11.71
C THR A 23 16.33 -22.01 12.71
N ASP A 24 15.91 -21.82 13.94
CA ASP A 24 15.86 -22.82 15.00
C ASP A 24 14.84 -23.95 14.72
N PHE A 25 13.80 -23.67 13.90
CA PHE A 25 12.78 -24.64 13.55
C PHE A 25 12.41 -24.67 12.07
N ALA A 26 12.92 -23.74 11.25
CA ALA A 26 12.55 -23.60 9.84
C ALA A 26 13.73 -23.80 8.88
N SER A 27 13.46 -24.46 7.75
CA SER A 27 14.23 -24.44 6.52
C SER A 27 13.49 -23.65 5.45
N PHE A 28 14.17 -23.20 4.40
CA PHE A 28 13.64 -22.20 3.47
C PHE A 28 13.83 -22.64 2.02
N THR A 29 12.79 -22.40 1.23
CA THR A 29 12.79 -22.48 -0.24
C THR A 29 12.34 -21.14 -0.81
N SER A 30 13.05 -20.60 -1.79
CA SER A 30 12.64 -19.37 -2.47
C SER A 30 11.61 -19.65 -3.55
N ILE A 31 10.62 -18.74 -3.71
CA ILE A 31 9.68 -18.81 -4.84
C ILE A 31 10.40 -18.71 -6.20
N ASP A 32 11.58 -18.11 -6.26
CA ASP A 32 12.39 -17.99 -7.48
C ASP A 32 12.99 -19.33 -7.94
N GLU A 33 12.85 -20.40 -7.15
CA GLU A 33 13.24 -21.76 -7.56
C GLU A 33 12.24 -22.39 -8.54
N TYR A 34 11.02 -21.84 -8.64
CA TYR A 34 9.97 -22.31 -9.54
C TYR A 34 9.93 -21.49 -10.83
N ASN A 35 9.83 -22.16 -11.98
CA ASN A 35 9.79 -21.52 -13.29
C ASN A 35 8.40 -20.95 -13.63
N ASP A 36 7.34 -21.56 -13.11
CA ASP A 36 5.95 -21.15 -13.31
C ASP A 36 5.04 -21.57 -12.15
N GLN A 37 3.80 -21.07 -12.19
CA GLN A 37 2.78 -21.35 -11.19
C GLN A 37 2.44 -22.85 -11.08
N ASN A 38 2.46 -23.61 -12.18
CA ASN A 38 2.10 -25.04 -12.14
C ASN A 38 3.17 -25.86 -11.42
N GLU A 39 4.44 -25.52 -11.62
CA GLU A 39 5.56 -26.15 -10.90
C GLU A 39 5.46 -25.87 -9.41
N PHE A 40 5.15 -24.63 -9.02
CA PHE A 40 4.91 -24.24 -7.64
C PHE A 40 3.73 -24.99 -7.02
N ILE A 41 2.55 -25.03 -7.69
CA ILE A 41 1.36 -25.75 -7.21
C ILE A 41 1.67 -27.24 -7.00
N ALA A 42 2.44 -27.86 -7.89
CA ALA A 42 2.79 -29.29 -7.79
C ALA A 42 3.69 -29.64 -6.58
N ASP A 43 4.39 -28.64 -6.01
CA ASP A 43 5.33 -28.83 -4.90
C ASP A 43 4.87 -28.15 -3.58
N CYS A 44 3.73 -27.43 -3.60
CA CYS A 44 3.33 -26.57 -2.48
C CYS A 44 2.91 -27.33 -1.22
N ASP A 45 2.55 -28.60 -1.30
CA ASP A 45 2.20 -29.45 -0.13
C ASP A 45 3.38 -29.69 0.84
N ARG A 46 4.61 -29.41 0.41
CA ARG A 46 5.78 -29.51 1.30
C ARG A 46 5.89 -28.37 2.31
N PHE A 47 5.15 -27.27 2.15
CA PHE A 47 5.28 -26.08 2.98
C PHE A 47 4.29 -26.06 4.12
N GLU A 48 4.77 -25.93 5.36
CA GLU A 48 3.93 -25.65 6.54
C GLU A 48 3.64 -24.14 6.69
N ALA A 49 4.51 -23.28 6.09
CA ALA A 49 4.31 -21.84 6.10
C ALA A 49 4.75 -21.20 4.78
N MET A 50 4.05 -20.13 4.40
CA MET A 50 4.43 -19.30 3.25
C MET A 50 4.55 -17.84 3.71
N ILE A 51 5.75 -17.25 3.59
CA ILE A 51 5.94 -15.81 3.69
C ILE A 51 5.83 -15.26 2.26
N VAL A 52 4.83 -14.43 1.99
CA VAL A 52 4.51 -13.97 0.64
C VAL A 52 4.53 -12.45 0.52
N ARG A 53 4.95 -11.94 -0.63
CA ARG A 53 4.95 -10.51 -0.95
C ARG A 53 4.02 -10.20 -2.12
N VAL A 54 4.34 -10.69 -3.30
CA VAL A 54 3.55 -10.50 -4.53
C VAL A 54 3.05 -11.81 -5.12
N THR A 55 3.56 -12.93 -4.64
CA THR A 55 3.14 -14.27 -5.07
C THR A 55 1.65 -14.44 -4.82
N GLU A 56 0.91 -14.86 -5.84
CA GLU A 56 -0.51 -15.15 -5.74
C GLU A 56 -0.73 -16.47 -5.02
N ILE A 57 -1.49 -16.44 -3.95
CA ILE A 57 -1.97 -17.59 -3.19
C ILE A 57 -3.45 -17.77 -3.50
N SER A 58 -3.70 -18.41 -4.65
CA SER A 58 -5.05 -18.70 -5.16
C SER A 58 -5.69 -19.90 -4.44
N ALA A 59 -6.98 -20.12 -4.72
CA ALA A 59 -7.66 -21.33 -4.24
C ALA A 59 -6.97 -22.62 -4.69
N ASP A 60 -6.42 -22.68 -5.93
CA ASP A 60 -5.71 -23.86 -6.45
C ASP A 60 -4.43 -24.16 -5.64
N VAL A 61 -3.70 -23.13 -5.22
CA VAL A 61 -2.52 -23.28 -4.32
C VAL A 61 -2.96 -23.84 -2.97
N LEU A 62 -4.02 -23.29 -2.40
CA LEU A 62 -4.52 -23.69 -1.08
C LEU A 62 -5.12 -25.10 -1.08
N GLU A 63 -5.79 -25.50 -2.16
CA GLU A 63 -6.29 -26.87 -2.34
C GLU A 63 -5.16 -27.90 -2.46
N ALA A 64 -4.02 -27.51 -3.04
CA ALA A 64 -2.87 -28.38 -3.23
C ALA A 64 -1.88 -28.39 -2.04
N ALA A 65 -2.05 -27.53 -1.05
CA ALA A 65 -1.13 -27.35 0.06
C ALA A 65 -1.70 -27.92 1.38
N ASP A 66 -1.91 -29.23 1.46
CA ASP A 66 -2.51 -29.91 2.61
C ASP A 66 -1.73 -29.70 3.93
N SER A 67 -0.40 -29.50 3.82
CA SER A 67 0.51 -29.27 4.99
C SER A 67 0.49 -27.83 5.49
N LEU A 68 -0.07 -26.88 4.73
CA LEU A 68 0.03 -25.44 5.00
C LEU A 68 -0.78 -25.03 6.24
N GLN A 69 -0.14 -24.34 7.17
CA GLN A 69 -0.76 -23.84 8.39
C GLN A 69 -0.89 -22.32 8.44
N VAL A 70 -0.01 -21.60 7.73
CA VAL A 70 -0.01 -20.13 7.75
C VAL A 70 0.51 -19.52 6.44
N VAL A 71 -0.20 -18.49 5.98
CA VAL A 71 0.27 -17.53 4.98
C VAL A 71 0.55 -16.22 5.69
N ALA A 72 1.81 -15.85 5.82
CA ALA A 72 2.27 -14.63 6.46
C ALA A 72 2.65 -13.58 5.39
N LYS A 73 1.88 -12.53 5.29
CA LYS A 73 2.14 -11.44 4.35
C LYS A 73 3.30 -10.58 4.81
N HIS A 74 4.32 -10.45 3.95
CA HIS A 74 5.36 -9.44 4.05
C HIS A 74 4.81 -8.11 3.50
N GLY A 75 4.04 -7.41 4.31
CA GLY A 75 3.29 -6.21 3.94
C GLY A 75 1.91 -6.14 4.58
N ALA A 76 1.16 -5.08 4.28
CA ALA A 76 -0.17 -4.87 4.85
C ALA A 76 -1.31 -5.37 3.94
N GLY A 77 -1.22 -5.18 2.62
CA GLY A 77 -2.27 -5.55 1.67
C GLY A 77 -2.28 -7.05 1.37
N LEU A 78 -3.46 -7.64 1.24
CA LEU A 78 -3.68 -9.07 1.05
C LEU A 78 -4.37 -9.40 -0.29
N ASP A 79 -4.32 -8.50 -1.25
CA ASP A 79 -4.99 -8.61 -2.55
C ASP A 79 -4.56 -9.86 -3.35
N ASN A 80 -3.39 -10.40 -3.04
CA ASN A 80 -2.81 -11.59 -3.67
C ASN A 80 -3.07 -12.90 -2.90
N VAL A 81 -3.96 -12.91 -1.90
CA VAL A 81 -4.29 -14.11 -1.10
C VAL A 81 -5.79 -14.34 -1.11
N ASP A 82 -6.24 -15.52 -1.51
CA ASP A 82 -7.63 -15.94 -1.37
C ASP A 82 -7.92 -16.31 0.10
N ILE A 83 -8.37 -15.29 0.86
CA ILE A 83 -8.66 -15.42 2.29
C ILE A 83 -9.82 -16.40 2.53
N SER A 84 -10.80 -16.46 1.63
CA SER A 84 -11.94 -17.38 1.77
C SER A 84 -11.50 -18.82 1.65
N ALA A 85 -10.76 -19.15 0.58
CA ALA A 85 -10.21 -20.48 0.39
C ALA A 85 -9.25 -20.86 1.52
N ALA A 86 -8.38 -19.95 1.97
CA ALA A 86 -7.50 -20.20 3.12
C ALA A 86 -8.29 -20.57 4.38
N SER A 87 -9.41 -19.89 4.63
CA SER A 87 -10.29 -20.17 5.78
C SER A 87 -10.93 -21.54 5.67
N ASP A 88 -11.42 -21.93 4.49
CA ASP A 88 -12.02 -23.23 4.22
C ASP A 88 -11.03 -24.39 4.47
N HIS A 89 -9.73 -24.16 4.20
CA HIS A 89 -8.65 -25.11 4.48
C HIS A 89 -8.05 -24.99 5.90
N GLY A 90 -8.55 -24.08 6.74
CA GLY A 90 -8.05 -23.87 8.11
C GLY A 90 -6.67 -23.21 8.17
N VAL A 91 -6.22 -22.56 7.08
CA VAL A 91 -4.95 -21.86 7.00
C VAL A 91 -5.06 -20.46 7.63
N VAL A 92 -4.16 -20.13 8.54
CA VAL A 92 -4.08 -18.79 9.15
C VAL A 92 -3.55 -17.80 8.12
N VAL A 93 -4.26 -16.70 7.88
CA VAL A 93 -3.78 -15.59 7.05
C VAL A 93 -3.51 -14.39 7.94
N CYS A 94 -2.28 -13.90 7.91
CA CYS A 94 -1.85 -12.75 8.70
C CYS A 94 -0.96 -11.81 7.88
N ASN A 95 -0.90 -10.55 8.30
CA ASN A 95 -0.10 -9.53 7.64
C ASN A 95 0.82 -8.81 8.63
N THR A 96 1.47 -7.71 8.20
CA THR A 96 2.33 -6.87 9.04
C THR A 96 1.79 -5.43 9.05
N PRO A 97 0.66 -5.17 9.75
CA PRO A 97 0.01 -3.88 9.73
C PRO A 97 0.92 -2.80 10.32
N GLY A 98 1.00 -1.64 9.66
CA GLY A 98 1.79 -0.51 10.12
C GLY A 98 3.31 -0.63 9.92
N ALA A 99 3.85 -1.81 9.57
CA ALA A 99 5.30 -2.01 9.43
C ALA A 99 5.96 -1.09 8.38
N ASN A 100 5.22 -0.70 7.34
CA ASN A 100 5.67 0.22 6.30
C ASN A 100 5.03 1.62 6.39
N ALA A 101 4.21 1.90 7.42
CA ALA A 101 3.41 3.12 7.47
C ALA A 101 4.25 4.40 7.35
N ARG A 102 5.36 4.49 8.09
CA ARG A 102 6.29 5.62 8.03
C ARG A 102 6.87 5.82 6.62
N SER A 103 7.30 4.75 5.98
CA SER A 103 7.88 4.80 4.63
C SER A 103 6.88 5.29 3.58
N VAL A 104 5.65 4.77 3.62
CA VAL A 104 4.59 5.19 2.70
C VAL A 104 4.18 6.64 2.97
N ALA A 105 4.13 7.08 4.23
CA ALA A 105 3.84 8.47 4.59
C ALA A 105 4.92 9.45 4.07
N GLU A 106 6.20 9.08 4.19
CA GLU A 106 7.30 9.87 3.62
C GLU A 106 7.23 9.91 2.08
N HIS A 107 6.85 8.79 1.45
CA HIS A 107 6.66 8.73 0.02
C HIS A 107 5.48 9.60 -0.45
N ALA A 108 4.35 9.58 0.26
CA ALA A 108 3.22 10.46 0.00
C ALA A 108 3.61 11.94 0.11
N LEU A 109 4.36 12.33 1.15
CA LEU A 109 4.90 13.69 1.27
C LEU A 109 5.83 14.05 0.11
N MET A 110 6.70 13.12 -0.32
CA MET A 110 7.56 13.32 -1.49
C MET A 110 6.73 13.59 -2.74
N LEU A 111 5.64 12.83 -2.99
CA LEU A 111 4.74 13.06 -4.12
C LEU A 111 4.03 14.41 -4.01
N ILE A 112 3.52 14.80 -2.83
CA ILE A 112 2.93 16.13 -2.56
C ILE A 112 3.92 17.24 -2.92
N LEU A 113 5.15 17.15 -2.44
CA LEU A 113 6.19 18.15 -2.72
C LEU A 113 6.61 18.15 -4.19
N SER A 114 6.69 16.97 -4.82
CA SER A 114 7.09 16.84 -6.22
C SER A 114 6.05 17.42 -7.18
N THR A 115 4.77 17.19 -6.93
CA THR A 115 3.67 17.81 -7.70
C THR A 115 3.64 19.32 -7.48
N ARG A 116 3.65 19.79 -6.23
CA ARG A 116 3.59 21.22 -5.88
C ARG A 116 4.76 22.03 -6.42
N LYS A 117 5.95 21.43 -6.52
CA LYS A 117 7.19 22.08 -6.99
C LYS A 117 7.51 21.73 -8.44
N ARG A 118 6.70 20.91 -9.11
CA ARG A 118 6.90 20.47 -10.51
C ARG A 118 8.33 19.94 -10.72
N VAL A 119 8.80 19.12 -9.76
CA VAL A 119 10.21 18.70 -9.70
C VAL A 119 10.61 17.88 -10.91
N VAL A 120 9.74 16.97 -11.39
CA VAL A 120 10.02 16.10 -12.55
C VAL A 120 10.18 16.91 -13.81
N GLU A 121 9.29 17.88 -14.08
CA GLU A 121 9.39 18.79 -15.22
C GLU A 121 10.63 19.70 -15.14
N ALA A 122 10.92 20.21 -13.93
CA ALA A 122 12.11 21.06 -13.73
C ALA A 122 13.40 20.27 -13.95
N ASP A 123 13.50 19.02 -13.49
CA ASP A 123 14.64 18.14 -13.76
C ASP A 123 14.79 17.85 -15.26
N ALA A 124 13.70 17.49 -15.94
CA ALA A 124 13.70 17.25 -17.39
C ALA A 124 14.17 18.49 -18.17
N THR A 125 13.65 19.69 -17.83
CA THR A 125 14.05 20.96 -18.43
C THR A 125 15.58 21.18 -18.37
N ILE A 126 16.21 20.90 -17.24
CA ILE A 126 17.66 21.04 -17.07
C ILE A 126 18.42 19.98 -17.89
N ARG A 127 17.95 18.74 -17.90
CA ARG A 127 18.59 17.64 -18.68
C ARG A 127 18.56 17.91 -20.16
N ASP A 128 17.50 18.57 -20.66
CA ASP A 128 17.36 19.00 -22.05
C ASP A 128 18.21 20.26 -22.39
N GLY A 129 18.99 20.77 -21.45
CA GLY A 129 19.87 21.91 -21.63
C GLY A 129 19.18 23.29 -21.59
N ASN A 130 17.93 23.35 -21.11
CA ASN A 130 17.16 24.57 -20.97
C ASN A 130 17.34 25.22 -19.58
N TRP A 131 17.10 26.54 -19.49
CA TRP A 131 17.22 27.32 -18.24
C TRP A 131 16.03 28.29 -18.10
N ASN A 132 14.80 27.80 -18.20
CA ASN A 132 13.57 28.60 -18.24
C ASN A 132 12.96 28.75 -16.82
N ARG A 133 13.74 29.25 -15.84
CA ARG A 133 13.33 29.30 -14.42
C ARG A 133 11.99 30.03 -14.18
N HIS A 134 11.61 31.00 -15.02
CA HIS A 134 10.39 31.79 -14.84
C HIS A 134 9.09 31.02 -15.10
N GLN A 135 9.15 29.85 -15.73
CA GLN A 135 7.99 28.97 -15.90
C GLN A 135 7.65 28.18 -14.64
N PHE A 136 8.56 28.17 -13.63
CA PHE A 136 8.42 27.42 -12.38
C PHE A 136 8.10 28.37 -11.20
N GLU A 137 7.12 29.29 -11.38
CA GLU A 137 6.57 30.03 -10.25
C GLU A 137 5.65 29.10 -9.46
N ASN A 138 6.21 28.45 -8.44
CA ASN A 138 5.53 27.48 -7.60
C ASN A 138 5.03 28.12 -6.30
N ARG A 139 4.04 27.48 -5.63
CA ARG A 139 3.52 27.90 -4.32
C ARG A 139 4.23 27.18 -3.18
N GLU A 140 4.14 27.71 -1.97
CA GLU A 140 4.53 27.04 -0.73
C GLU A 140 3.42 26.08 -0.30
N LEU A 141 3.72 25.17 0.64
CA LEU A 141 2.71 24.32 1.28
C LEU A 141 2.06 24.99 2.48
N ALA A 142 2.72 25.96 3.08
CA ALA A 142 2.19 26.68 4.22
C ALA A 142 0.83 27.31 3.87
N ASP A 143 -0.10 27.24 4.82
CA ASP A 143 -1.50 27.67 4.68
C ASP A 143 -2.37 26.82 3.71
N ASP A 144 -1.80 25.76 3.09
CA ASP A 144 -2.61 24.79 2.33
C ASP A 144 -3.30 23.79 3.28
N THR A 145 -4.37 23.17 2.81
CA THR A 145 -5.09 22.09 3.51
C THR A 145 -4.80 20.74 2.88
N LEU A 146 -4.30 19.80 3.67
CA LEU A 146 -4.12 18.39 3.31
C LEU A 146 -5.34 17.58 3.74
N GLY A 147 -6.06 17.02 2.79
CA GLY A 147 -7.11 16.05 3.00
C GLY A 147 -6.57 14.62 3.05
N LEU A 148 -6.97 13.86 4.06
CA LEU A 148 -6.62 12.45 4.21
C LEU A 148 -7.87 11.59 3.98
N PHE A 149 -7.92 10.88 2.86
CA PHE A 149 -9.02 9.97 2.54
C PHE A 149 -8.70 8.57 3.07
N GLY A 150 -9.23 8.26 4.25
CA GLY A 150 -8.83 7.18 5.16
C GLY A 150 -7.87 7.71 6.24
N PHE A 151 -8.08 7.32 7.52
CA PHE A 151 -7.28 7.79 8.65
C PHE A 151 -6.71 6.63 9.48
N GLY A 152 -6.08 5.66 8.77
CA GLY A 152 -5.33 4.54 9.33
C GLY A 152 -3.87 4.89 9.69
N ASN A 153 -3.02 3.87 9.83
CA ASN A 153 -1.62 4.01 10.26
C ASN A 153 -0.81 4.98 9.37
N ILE A 154 -0.95 4.88 8.04
CA ILE A 154 -0.19 5.72 7.10
C ILE A 154 -0.63 7.19 7.19
N ALA A 155 -1.94 7.44 7.23
CA ALA A 155 -2.47 8.79 7.34
C ALA A 155 -2.07 9.47 8.65
N ARG A 156 -2.06 8.73 9.77
CA ARG A 156 -1.59 9.22 11.08
C ARG A 156 -0.11 9.58 11.06
N GLU A 157 0.73 8.76 10.42
CA GLU A 157 2.14 9.07 10.22
C GLU A 157 2.32 10.31 9.33
N LEU A 158 1.58 10.43 8.23
CA LEU A 158 1.65 11.59 7.34
C LEU A 158 1.22 12.87 8.07
N ALA A 159 0.12 12.85 8.80
CA ALA A 159 -0.33 13.98 9.62
C ALA A 159 0.75 14.42 10.64
N ALA A 160 1.42 13.45 11.29
CA ALA A 160 2.52 13.74 12.20
C ALA A 160 3.74 14.35 11.49
N ILE A 161 4.08 13.88 10.28
CA ILE A 161 5.22 14.41 9.50
C ILE A 161 4.96 15.86 9.07
N VAL A 162 3.76 16.15 8.56
CA VAL A 162 3.43 17.48 8.03
C VAL A 162 3.16 18.54 9.11
N SER A 163 3.02 18.13 10.37
CA SER A 163 2.70 19.05 11.49
C SER A 163 3.69 20.21 11.65
N GLY A 164 4.92 20.09 11.11
CA GLY A 164 5.95 21.15 11.12
C GLY A 164 6.00 21.99 9.84
N LEU A 165 5.04 21.82 8.91
CA LEU A 165 5.02 22.51 7.61
C LEU A 165 3.95 23.61 7.52
N ASP A 166 3.30 23.95 8.64
CA ASP A 166 2.20 24.93 8.71
C ASP A 166 1.04 24.60 7.74
N VAL A 167 0.74 23.28 7.58
CA VAL A 167 -0.34 22.74 6.74
C VAL A 167 -1.51 22.36 7.64
N GLU A 168 -2.73 22.78 7.29
CA GLU A 168 -3.95 22.27 7.94
C GLU A 168 -4.22 20.83 7.51
N VAL A 169 -4.69 19.97 8.44
CA VAL A 169 -5.00 18.57 8.13
C VAL A 169 -6.46 18.29 8.41
N VAL A 170 -7.18 17.86 7.38
CA VAL A 170 -8.56 17.36 7.48
C VAL A 170 -8.59 15.89 7.06
N ALA A 171 -9.44 15.08 7.70
CA ALA A 171 -9.51 13.65 7.40
C ALA A 171 -10.97 13.16 7.29
N TYR A 172 -11.18 12.19 6.43
CA TYR A 172 -12.43 11.43 6.37
C TYR A 172 -12.14 9.94 6.51
N ASP A 173 -12.75 9.32 7.50
CA ASP A 173 -12.78 7.88 7.68
C ASP A 173 -14.09 7.51 8.41
N PRO A 174 -14.97 6.66 7.81
CA PRO A 174 -16.24 6.30 8.44
C PRO A 174 -16.11 5.35 9.64
N TYR A 175 -14.91 4.81 9.89
CA TYR A 175 -14.65 3.82 10.94
C TYR A 175 -13.84 4.37 12.11
N VAL A 176 -13.38 5.63 12.02
CA VAL A 176 -12.58 6.28 13.07
C VAL A 176 -13.45 7.26 13.85
N ASP A 177 -13.45 7.12 15.17
CA ASP A 177 -14.12 8.07 16.07
C ASP A 177 -13.27 9.33 16.25
N GLU A 178 -13.92 10.50 16.23
CA GLU A 178 -13.25 11.80 16.40
C GLU A 178 -12.43 11.85 17.72
N SER A 179 -12.88 11.15 18.76
CA SER A 179 -12.15 11.06 20.03
C SER A 179 -10.81 10.32 19.95
N GLU A 180 -10.58 9.56 18.88
CA GLU A 180 -9.33 8.83 18.63
C GLU A 180 -8.36 9.59 17.72
N THR A 181 -8.74 10.80 17.26
CA THR A 181 -7.92 11.62 16.38
C THR A 181 -7.07 12.60 17.15
N PRO A 182 -5.84 12.92 16.69
CA PRO A 182 -5.05 14.00 17.24
C PRO A 182 -5.77 15.35 17.12
N GLU A 183 -5.63 16.24 18.11
CA GLU A 183 -6.26 17.58 18.13
C GLU A 183 -5.92 18.43 16.88
N ALA A 184 -4.77 18.15 16.25
CA ALA A 184 -4.30 18.83 15.05
C ALA A 184 -4.98 18.34 13.74
N VAL A 185 -5.89 17.36 13.80
CA VAL A 185 -6.59 16.80 12.64
C VAL A 185 -8.09 16.97 12.83
N GLU A 186 -8.72 17.65 11.91
CA GLU A 186 -10.17 17.82 11.90
C GLU A 186 -10.85 16.70 11.10
N MET A 187 -11.77 15.98 11.71
CA MET A 187 -12.57 14.99 10.99
C MET A 187 -13.73 15.63 10.26
N VAL A 188 -13.92 15.30 8.99
CA VAL A 188 -15.05 15.76 8.18
C VAL A 188 -16.07 14.64 7.96
N SER A 189 -17.33 15.01 7.72
CA SER A 189 -18.45 14.07 7.72
C SER A 189 -18.70 13.35 6.38
N SER A 190 -18.02 13.77 5.30
CA SER A 190 -18.20 13.14 3.99
C SER A 190 -16.98 13.27 3.10
N PRO A 191 -16.80 12.36 2.11
CA PRO A 191 -15.74 12.48 1.10
C PRO A 191 -15.81 13.83 0.37
N MET A 192 -16.96 14.21 -0.10
CA MET A 192 -17.13 15.48 -0.84
C MET A 192 -16.70 16.71 0.00
N THR A 193 -16.99 16.73 1.30
CA THR A 193 -16.53 17.81 2.19
C THR A 193 -15.00 17.81 2.30
N LEU A 194 -14.37 16.62 2.33
CA LEU A 194 -12.92 16.49 2.33
C LEU A 194 -12.32 17.15 1.08
N PHE A 195 -12.79 16.76 -0.11
CA PHE A 195 -12.27 17.28 -1.37
C PHE A 195 -12.51 18.79 -1.54
N GLN A 196 -13.66 19.30 -1.12
CA GLN A 196 -13.99 20.75 -1.19
C GLN A 196 -13.12 21.62 -0.27
N ARG A 197 -12.59 21.04 0.81
CA ARG A 197 -11.79 21.78 1.80
C ARG A 197 -10.30 21.66 1.59
N SER A 198 -9.86 20.80 0.68
CA SER A 198 -8.45 20.44 0.53
C SER A 198 -7.82 21.06 -0.71
N ASP A 199 -6.56 21.45 -0.60
CA ASP A 199 -5.67 21.78 -1.72
C ASP A 199 -4.97 20.51 -2.25
N PHE A 200 -4.74 19.52 -1.37
CA PHE A 200 -4.24 18.20 -1.69
C PHE A 200 -5.10 17.15 -1.02
N VAL A 201 -5.40 16.06 -1.72
CA VAL A 201 -5.95 14.87 -1.09
C VAL A 201 -4.99 13.70 -1.27
N SER A 202 -4.63 13.05 -0.15
CA SER A 202 -3.85 11.82 -0.13
C SER A 202 -4.73 10.65 0.26
N ILE A 203 -4.69 9.58 -0.55
CA ILE A 203 -5.54 8.39 -0.40
C ILE A 203 -4.83 7.37 0.48
N HIS A 204 -5.51 6.93 1.56
CA HIS A 204 -5.01 5.98 2.55
C HIS A 204 -6.06 4.92 2.95
N THR A 205 -7.06 4.70 2.12
CA THR A 205 -8.10 3.68 2.31
C THR A 205 -7.75 2.39 1.56
N PRO A 206 -8.17 1.21 2.01
CA PRO A 206 -8.04 -0.02 1.23
C PRO A 206 -9.00 -0.03 0.03
N LEU A 207 -8.70 -0.82 -0.98
CA LEU A 207 -9.62 -1.08 -2.09
C LEU A 207 -10.66 -2.11 -1.67
N THR A 208 -11.91 -1.72 -1.69
CA THR A 208 -13.09 -2.55 -1.40
C THR A 208 -14.17 -2.28 -2.45
N GLU A 209 -15.29 -2.98 -2.41
CA GLU A 209 -16.43 -2.64 -3.28
C GLU A 209 -16.94 -1.21 -3.06
N GLN A 210 -16.86 -0.69 -1.81
CA GLN A 210 -17.30 0.66 -1.46
C GLN A 210 -16.30 1.74 -1.85
N THR A 211 -15.02 1.42 -1.92
CA THR A 211 -13.95 2.38 -2.22
C THR A 211 -13.47 2.29 -3.67
N ARG A 212 -13.91 1.29 -4.43
CA ARG A 212 -13.63 1.19 -5.85
C ARG A 212 -14.26 2.38 -6.59
N HIS A 213 -13.40 3.12 -7.30
CA HIS A 213 -13.79 4.36 -8.00
C HIS A 213 -14.55 5.33 -7.10
N ALA A 214 -14.18 5.39 -5.80
CA ALA A 214 -14.75 6.36 -4.87
C ALA A 214 -14.29 7.80 -5.17
N VAL A 215 -13.24 7.96 -5.97
CA VAL A 215 -12.76 9.25 -6.46
C VAL A 215 -13.07 9.34 -7.95
N THR A 216 -14.09 10.12 -8.27
CA THR A 216 -14.62 10.35 -9.62
C THR A 216 -14.36 11.78 -10.08
N LYS A 217 -14.93 12.16 -11.23
CA LYS A 217 -14.89 13.55 -11.73
C LYS A 217 -15.40 14.57 -10.73
N GLU A 218 -16.39 14.21 -9.89
CA GLU A 218 -16.99 15.13 -8.93
C GLU A 218 -15.99 15.49 -7.82
N GLU A 219 -15.32 14.49 -7.23
CA GLU A 219 -14.31 14.68 -6.22
C GLU A 219 -13.09 15.42 -6.77
N LEU A 220 -12.60 15.01 -7.96
CA LEU A 220 -11.46 15.64 -8.61
C LEU A 220 -11.74 17.11 -8.99
N ALA A 221 -12.96 17.42 -9.46
CA ALA A 221 -13.36 18.79 -9.76
C ALA A 221 -13.44 19.67 -8.50
N ALA A 222 -13.74 19.09 -7.35
CA ALA A 222 -13.82 19.81 -6.09
C ALA A 222 -12.45 20.30 -5.59
N LEU A 223 -11.35 19.60 -5.94
CA LEU A 223 -9.96 20.05 -5.70
C LEU A 223 -9.60 21.27 -6.56
N GLY A 224 -10.16 21.35 -7.75
CA GLY A 224 -9.95 22.48 -8.65
C GLY A 224 -8.61 22.49 -9.38
N PRO A 225 -8.36 23.53 -10.21
CA PRO A 225 -7.23 23.59 -11.13
C PRO A 225 -5.86 23.79 -10.47
N ASP A 226 -5.83 24.17 -9.21
CA ASP A 226 -4.60 24.31 -8.41
C ASP A 226 -4.39 23.10 -7.46
N GLY A 227 -5.38 22.22 -7.37
CA GLY A 227 -5.39 21.08 -6.45
C GLY A 227 -4.59 19.88 -6.96
N ALA A 228 -4.23 18.97 -6.05
CA ALA A 228 -3.56 17.72 -6.42
C ALA A 228 -4.14 16.50 -5.69
N ILE A 229 -4.15 15.35 -6.38
CA ILE A 229 -4.50 14.04 -5.83
C ILE A 229 -3.26 13.16 -5.71
N ILE A 230 -3.09 12.52 -4.55
CA ILE A 230 -1.97 11.62 -4.27
C ILE A 230 -2.51 10.24 -3.95
N ASN A 231 -2.02 9.21 -4.65
CA ASN A 231 -2.41 7.84 -4.38
C ASN A 231 -1.20 6.93 -4.15
N THR A 232 -1.05 6.48 -2.91
CA THR A 232 -0.05 5.49 -2.47
C THR A 232 -0.73 4.23 -1.89
N SER A 233 -2.02 4.06 -2.16
CA SER A 233 -2.85 2.99 -1.60
C SER A 233 -3.11 1.89 -2.62
N ARG A 234 -4.15 2.06 -3.47
CA ARG A 234 -4.51 1.17 -4.59
C ARG A 234 -5.05 1.98 -5.75
N GLY A 235 -4.65 1.65 -6.98
CA GLY A 235 -5.05 2.38 -8.20
C GLY A 235 -6.56 2.46 -8.38
N GLY A 236 -7.27 1.34 -8.29
CA GLY A 236 -8.71 1.27 -8.50
C GLY A 236 -9.59 2.07 -7.51
N ILE A 237 -9.03 2.87 -6.61
CA ILE A 237 -9.79 3.82 -5.77
C ILE A 237 -10.12 5.09 -6.56
N ILE A 238 -9.21 5.51 -7.44
CA ILE A 238 -9.45 6.59 -8.41
C ILE A 238 -9.94 5.96 -9.71
N ASP A 239 -10.96 6.54 -10.33
CA ASP A 239 -11.29 6.30 -11.73
C ASP A 239 -10.22 6.97 -12.61
N GLU A 240 -9.27 6.20 -13.15
CA GLU A 240 -8.13 6.73 -13.94
C GLU A 240 -8.59 7.41 -15.23
N VAL A 241 -9.72 6.99 -15.80
CA VAL A 241 -10.31 7.67 -16.97
C VAL A 241 -10.81 9.07 -16.55
N ALA A 242 -11.49 9.16 -15.42
CA ALA A 242 -11.92 10.44 -14.88
C ALA A 242 -10.74 11.34 -14.52
N LEU A 243 -9.67 10.78 -13.94
CA LEU A 243 -8.45 11.51 -13.60
C LEU A 243 -7.81 12.12 -14.87
N LEU A 244 -7.63 11.31 -15.90
CA LEU A 244 -7.06 11.78 -17.18
C LEU A 244 -7.88 12.92 -17.77
N GLU A 245 -9.21 12.77 -17.88
CA GLU A 245 -10.09 13.82 -18.42
C GLU A 245 -10.01 15.11 -17.61
N MET A 246 -9.96 15.04 -16.27
CA MET A 246 -9.89 16.22 -15.41
C MET A 246 -8.56 16.97 -15.54
N LEU A 247 -7.45 16.23 -15.73
CA LEU A 247 -6.14 16.82 -16.02
C LEU A 247 -6.10 17.44 -17.42
N GLU A 248 -6.65 16.76 -18.45
CA GLU A 248 -6.72 17.28 -19.84
C GLU A 248 -7.56 18.56 -19.95
N GLU A 249 -8.66 18.62 -19.22
CA GLU A 249 -9.53 19.79 -19.19
C GLU A 249 -8.99 20.94 -18.30
N GLY A 250 -7.85 20.72 -17.60
CA GLY A 250 -7.27 21.69 -16.67
C GLY A 250 -8.16 21.98 -15.46
N LYS A 251 -9.02 21.03 -15.08
CA LYS A 251 -9.93 21.11 -13.94
C LYS A 251 -9.31 20.55 -12.66
N LEU A 252 -8.24 19.76 -12.79
CA LEU A 252 -7.35 19.33 -11.74
C LEU A 252 -5.94 19.78 -12.09
N GLY A 253 -5.16 20.21 -11.10
CA GLY A 253 -3.81 20.75 -11.31
C GLY A 253 -2.76 19.69 -11.54
N SER A 254 -2.74 18.62 -10.75
CA SER A 254 -1.72 17.58 -10.85
C SER A 254 -2.12 16.29 -10.12
N ALA A 255 -1.35 15.21 -10.36
CA ALA A 255 -1.47 13.97 -9.62
C ALA A 255 -0.10 13.38 -9.24
N GLY A 256 -0.05 12.65 -8.11
CA GLY A 256 1.10 11.84 -7.71
C GLY A 256 0.65 10.40 -7.47
N LEU A 257 1.13 9.47 -8.29
CA LEU A 257 0.66 8.09 -8.30
C LEU A 257 1.82 7.13 -8.05
N ASP A 258 1.69 6.30 -7.01
CA ASP A 258 2.60 5.16 -6.75
C ASP A 258 1.94 3.83 -7.15
N VAL A 259 0.63 3.85 -7.41
CA VAL A 259 -0.21 2.69 -7.72
C VAL A 259 -1.15 2.99 -8.88
N PHE A 260 -1.52 1.94 -9.65
CA PHE A 260 -2.32 2.03 -10.87
C PHE A 260 -3.46 1.01 -10.85
N GLU A 261 -4.53 1.25 -11.63
CA GLU A 261 -5.61 0.25 -11.80
C GLU A 261 -5.08 -1.07 -12.36
N GLN A 262 -4.15 -0.97 -13.30
CA GLN A 262 -3.39 -2.12 -13.81
C GLN A 262 -1.91 -1.93 -13.46
N GLU A 263 -1.30 -2.89 -12.80
CA GLU A 263 0.13 -2.91 -12.47
C GLU A 263 0.83 -4.11 -13.15
N PRO A 264 1.84 -3.88 -14.03
CA PRO A 264 2.31 -2.58 -14.49
C PRO A 264 1.30 -1.88 -15.42
N PRO A 265 1.29 -0.52 -15.46
CA PRO A 265 0.43 0.22 -16.39
C PRO A 265 0.79 -0.09 -17.84
N ALA A 266 -0.19 0.01 -18.74
CA ALA A 266 0.04 -0.21 -20.16
C ALA A 266 1.02 0.83 -20.73
N VAL A 267 1.86 0.41 -21.70
CA VAL A 267 2.90 1.30 -22.27
C VAL A 267 2.30 2.51 -23.01
N ASP A 268 1.08 2.37 -23.50
CA ASP A 268 0.30 3.41 -24.19
C ASP A 268 -0.70 4.14 -23.28
N ASP A 269 -0.57 3.98 -21.97
CA ASP A 269 -1.36 4.73 -20.99
C ASP A 269 -1.01 6.23 -21.08
N GLN A 270 -2.03 7.04 -21.34
CA GLN A 270 -1.87 8.49 -21.55
C GLN A 270 -1.45 9.23 -20.27
N LEU A 271 -1.67 8.67 -19.09
CA LEU A 271 -1.14 9.23 -17.83
C LEU A 271 0.39 9.24 -17.79
N LEU A 272 1.04 8.27 -18.48
CA LEU A 272 2.51 8.15 -18.49
C LEU A 272 3.21 9.28 -19.28
N ASP A 273 2.52 9.91 -20.22
CA ASP A 273 3.05 10.99 -21.06
C ASP A 273 2.84 12.40 -20.46
N ARG A 274 2.18 12.50 -19.29
CA ARG A 274 1.81 13.79 -18.70
C ARG A 274 2.91 14.37 -17.82
N GLU A 275 3.21 15.65 -18.01
CA GLU A 275 4.19 16.41 -17.22
C GLU A 275 3.65 16.85 -15.84
N ASP A 276 2.31 16.91 -15.69
CA ASP A 276 1.61 17.27 -14.45
C ASP A 276 1.29 16.05 -13.57
N VAL A 277 1.77 14.84 -13.94
CA VAL A 277 1.66 13.61 -13.16
C VAL A 277 3.04 13.11 -12.73
N VAL A 278 3.21 12.88 -11.43
CA VAL A 278 4.42 12.26 -10.87
C VAL A 278 4.13 10.77 -10.63
N LEU A 279 4.95 9.91 -11.23
CA LEU A 279 4.73 8.47 -11.24
C LEU A 279 5.86 7.73 -10.53
N THR A 280 5.52 6.74 -9.71
CA THR A 280 6.48 5.81 -9.10
C THR A 280 5.94 4.37 -9.16
N PRO A 281 6.81 3.34 -9.29
CA PRO A 281 6.38 1.98 -9.60
C PRO A 281 6.08 1.14 -8.34
N HIS A 282 5.10 1.56 -7.54
CA HIS A 282 4.63 0.91 -6.31
C HIS A 282 5.78 0.65 -5.29
N ILE A 283 6.52 1.71 -4.99
CA ILE A 283 7.71 1.66 -4.14
C ILE A 283 7.56 2.36 -2.78
N GLY A 284 6.42 2.95 -2.48
CA GLY A 284 6.21 3.71 -1.24
C GLY A 284 6.56 2.94 0.04
N GLY A 285 6.40 1.61 0.03
CA GLY A 285 6.76 0.74 1.16
C GLY A 285 8.17 0.15 1.12
N LEU A 286 9.02 0.49 0.13
CA LEU A 286 10.30 -0.18 -0.15
C LEU A 286 11.52 0.52 0.45
N THR A 287 11.48 0.89 1.72
CA THR A 287 12.70 1.32 2.42
C THR A 287 13.37 0.15 3.14
N VAL A 288 14.67 0.27 3.41
CA VAL A 288 15.43 -0.77 4.12
C VAL A 288 14.77 -1.10 5.47
N GLU A 289 14.39 -0.08 6.20
CA GLU A 289 13.77 -0.19 7.53
C GLU A 289 12.37 -0.82 7.47
N ALA A 290 11.57 -0.50 6.46
CA ALA A 290 10.26 -1.13 6.27
C ALA A 290 10.40 -2.60 5.87
N MET A 291 11.31 -2.89 4.96
CA MET A 291 11.61 -4.27 4.53
C MET A 291 12.07 -5.14 5.71
N GLU A 292 12.92 -4.59 6.60
CA GLU A 292 13.33 -5.27 7.82
C GLU A 292 12.14 -5.53 8.75
N ARG A 293 11.35 -4.49 9.07
CA ARG A 293 10.17 -4.64 9.96
C ARG A 293 9.14 -5.62 9.41
N MET A 294 8.83 -5.55 8.11
CA MET A 294 7.90 -6.48 7.46
C MET A 294 8.43 -7.93 7.49
N SER A 295 9.72 -8.11 7.24
CA SER A 295 10.37 -9.43 7.28
C SER A 295 10.31 -10.04 8.68
N GLN A 296 10.71 -9.28 9.70
CA GLN A 296 10.64 -9.71 11.10
C GLN A 296 9.20 -9.98 11.55
N GLY A 297 8.25 -9.11 11.18
CA GLY A 297 6.84 -9.27 11.50
C GLY A 297 6.25 -10.55 10.90
N ALA A 298 6.53 -10.82 9.62
CA ALA A 298 6.06 -12.03 8.94
C ALA A 298 6.67 -13.30 9.59
N ALA A 299 7.97 -13.30 9.89
CA ALA A 299 8.63 -14.42 10.55
C ALA A 299 8.08 -14.64 11.99
N ASN A 300 7.80 -13.58 12.74
CA ASN A 300 7.17 -13.68 14.06
C ASN A 300 5.76 -14.27 13.99
N ASN A 301 4.98 -13.95 12.95
CA ASN A 301 3.68 -14.56 12.72
C ASN A 301 3.81 -16.06 12.45
N VAL A 302 4.78 -16.49 11.63
CA VAL A 302 5.09 -17.91 11.40
C VAL A 302 5.46 -18.61 12.72
N ARG A 303 6.37 -18.02 13.52
CA ARG A 303 6.74 -18.55 14.83
C ARG A 303 5.54 -18.72 15.77
N THR A 304 4.66 -17.71 15.80
CA THR A 304 3.47 -17.78 16.66
C THR A 304 2.58 -18.98 16.32
N VAL A 305 2.40 -19.25 15.01
CA VAL A 305 1.60 -20.41 14.57
C VAL A 305 2.35 -21.73 14.83
N TYR A 306 3.66 -21.78 14.62
CA TYR A 306 4.50 -22.93 14.96
C TYR A 306 4.38 -23.30 16.44
N GLU A 307 4.33 -22.32 17.33
CA GLU A 307 4.15 -22.51 18.79
C GLU A 307 2.70 -22.80 19.19
N GLY A 308 1.77 -22.93 18.23
CA GLY A 308 0.36 -23.26 18.42
C GLY A 308 -0.54 -22.07 18.77
N GLY A 309 -0.02 -20.84 18.63
CA GLY A 309 -0.77 -19.60 18.83
C GLY A 309 -1.47 -19.11 17.57
N ILE A 310 -2.20 -18.00 17.70
CA ILE A 310 -2.81 -17.23 16.60
C ILE A 310 -2.21 -15.81 16.64
N PRO A 311 -1.56 -15.34 15.56
CA PRO A 311 -1.03 -13.99 15.51
C PRO A 311 -2.13 -12.92 15.69
N GLU A 312 -1.83 -11.83 16.39
CA GLU A 312 -2.77 -10.69 16.55
C GLU A 312 -3.19 -10.07 15.21
N SER A 313 -2.31 -10.15 14.22
CA SER A 313 -2.54 -9.64 12.85
C SER A 313 -3.30 -10.62 11.95
N THR A 314 -3.89 -11.70 12.49
CA THR A 314 -4.69 -12.65 11.71
C THR A 314 -5.97 -11.99 11.23
N VAL A 315 -6.24 -12.12 9.92
CA VAL A 315 -7.40 -11.47 9.27
C VAL A 315 -8.62 -12.39 9.12
N ASN A 316 -8.44 -13.71 9.29
CA ASN A 316 -9.51 -14.71 9.13
C ASN A 316 -9.82 -15.48 10.41
N THR A 317 -9.57 -14.89 11.57
CA THR A 317 -9.75 -15.55 12.90
C THR A 317 -11.15 -16.13 13.07
N ASP A 318 -12.20 -15.39 12.71
CA ASP A 318 -13.60 -15.79 12.92
C ASP A 318 -14.04 -16.97 12.02
N ALA A 319 -13.30 -17.22 10.95
CA ALA A 319 -13.58 -18.27 9.96
C ALA A 319 -12.71 -19.53 10.17
N LEU A 320 -11.71 -19.47 11.08
CA LEU A 320 -10.87 -20.63 11.36
C LEU A 320 -11.62 -21.68 12.18
N PRO A 321 -11.46 -22.99 11.90
CA PRO A 321 -11.97 -24.04 12.77
C PRO A 321 -11.31 -23.97 14.15
N GLU A 322 -12.07 -24.33 15.21
CA GLU A 322 -11.51 -24.41 16.57
C GLU A 322 -10.27 -25.33 16.56
N ARG A 323 -9.10 -24.77 16.79
CA ARG A 323 -7.86 -25.56 16.98
C ARG A 323 -8.00 -26.33 18.30
N LYS A 324 -7.94 -27.67 18.20
CA LYS A 324 -8.06 -28.60 19.35
C LYS A 324 -6.77 -28.71 20.13
#